data_416bf7c8f866a5bf606e52151ea79151
#
_entry.id   416bf7c8f866a5bf606e52151ea79151
#
_cell.length_a   1.000
_cell.length_b   1.000
_cell.length_c   1.000
_cell.angle_alpha   90.00
_cell.angle_beta   90.00
_cell.angle_gamma   90.00
#
_symmetry.space_group_name_H-M   'P 1'
#
loop_
_entity.id
_entity.type
_entity.pdbx_description
1 polymer ?
#
loop_
_entity_poly.entity_id
_entity_poly.type
_entity_poly.pdbx_seq_one_letter_code
_entity_poly.pdbx_strand_id
1 'polypeptide(L)'
;TSGTYAWSVSGPPTTTARIRVSWPTDTSVTDTSDTDFKILSRTTVTAPNSAVTWGAGSQRTVSWSHNLGVGGLVDIDFSPDAGAAWIRLASSVSSSAATTGSYTGAMPATVTTQALIRVSPVGDVTLGDVSNVVFTLAAPKVTVSAPNTNVAWGIGTAQSIKWSHNLGTLESVRIELARDGINYTEALATTRRTTGWRRWCWV
;
A
#
# COMPACT_ATOMS: atom_id res chain seq x y z
N THR A 1 35.36 25.37 27.92
CA THR A 1 34.58 24.26 28.45
C THR A 1 33.51 23.89 27.44
N SER A 2 33.36 22.64 27.03
CA SER A 2 32.32 22.14 26.12
C SER A 2 31.37 21.22 26.88
N GLY A 3 30.13 21.10 26.40
CA GLY A 3 29.12 20.20 26.96
C GLY A 3 28.42 19.44 25.86
N THR A 4 27.84 18.28 26.21
CA THR A 4 27.01 17.44 25.32
C THR A 4 25.74 17.01 26.04
N TYR A 5 24.65 16.94 25.32
CA TYR A 5 23.37 16.39 25.82
C TYR A 5 22.77 15.45 24.77
N ALA A 6 22.45 14.21 25.18
CA ALA A 6 21.78 13.24 24.33
C ALA A 6 20.27 13.44 24.43
N TRP A 7 19.63 13.79 23.30
CA TRP A 7 18.20 14.01 23.21
C TRP A 7 17.54 12.95 22.31
N SER A 8 16.53 12.26 22.85
CA SER A 8 15.65 11.43 22.01
C SER A 8 14.62 12.32 21.33
N VAL A 9 14.77 12.49 20.02
CA VAL A 9 13.90 13.36 19.23
C VAL A 9 12.44 12.90 19.31
N SER A 10 11.53 13.80 19.69
CA SER A 10 10.07 13.57 19.73
C SER A 10 9.34 14.51 18.76
N GLY A 11 8.11 14.14 18.34
CA GLY A 11 7.27 14.98 17.47
C GLY A 11 6.66 16.20 18.19
N PRO A 12 5.92 17.03 17.46
CA PRO A 12 5.46 16.85 16.09
C PRO A 12 6.56 17.09 15.03
N PRO A 13 6.35 16.58 13.78
CA PRO A 13 7.25 16.87 12.66
C PRO A 13 7.28 18.37 12.35
N THR A 14 8.46 18.87 12.00
CA THR A 14 8.64 20.26 11.58
C THR A 14 9.84 20.39 10.64
N THR A 15 9.83 21.39 9.78
CA THR A 15 10.96 21.73 8.90
C THR A 15 11.81 22.90 9.42
N THR A 16 11.41 23.50 10.54
CA THR A 16 11.98 24.75 11.06
C THR A 16 12.33 24.65 12.55
N ALA A 17 12.80 23.47 12.99
CA ALA A 17 13.25 23.31 14.37
C ALA A 17 14.58 24.02 14.62
N ARG A 18 14.74 24.57 15.81
CA ARG A 18 16.01 25.12 16.32
C ARG A 18 16.26 24.71 17.76
N ILE A 19 17.52 24.55 18.13
CA ILE A 19 17.94 24.34 19.51
C ILE A 19 18.47 25.68 20.05
N ARG A 20 18.11 26.02 21.28
CA ARG A 20 18.68 27.11 22.03
C ARG A 20 19.26 26.58 23.33
N VAL A 21 20.48 27.03 23.65
CA VAL A 21 21.14 26.78 24.92
C VAL A 21 21.24 28.09 25.65
N SER A 22 20.84 28.15 26.92
CA SER A 22 20.86 29.35 27.74
C SER A 22 21.40 29.03 29.13
N TRP A 23 22.02 30.05 29.75
CA TRP A 23 22.45 29.98 31.14
C TRP A 23 21.25 30.26 32.06
N PRO A 24 20.84 29.32 32.95
CA PRO A 24 19.62 29.51 33.76
C PRO A 24 19.68 30.68 34.74
N THR A 25 20.92 31.06 35.19
CA THR A 25 21.12 32.14 36.15
C THR A 25 21.01 33.52 35.48
N ASP A 26 21.34 33.61 34.18
CA ASP A 26 21.22 34.83 33.37
C ASP A 26 20.75 34.42 31.96
N THR A 27 19.46 34.55 31.69
CA THR A 27 18.84 34.14 30.43
C THR A 27 19.21 35.04 29.23
N SER A 28 19.91 36.17 29.47
CA SER A 28 20.49 36.97 28.39
C SER A 28 21.72 36.29 27.75
N VAL A 29 22.36 35.39 28.50
CA VAL A 29 23.49 34.58 28.01
C VAL A 29 22.93 33.34 27.35
N THR A 30 22.72 33.40 26.03
CA THR A 30 22.07 32.35 25.24
C THR A 30 22.64 32.33 23.83
N ASP A 31 22.54 31.15 23.21
CA ASP A 31 22.82 30.95 21.79
C ASP A 31 21.82 30.01 21.17
N THR A 32 21.54 30.19 19.88
CA THR A 32 20.55 29.41 19.12
C THR A 32 21.24 28.89 17.87
N SER A 33 20.91 27.64 17.46
CA SER A 33 21.44 27.06 16.23
C SER A 33 21.22 27.98 15.03
N ASP A 34 22.27 28.21 14.21
CA ASP A 34 22.31 29.15 13.11
C ASP A 34 21.30 28.87 12.01
N THR A 35 21.02 27.56 11.78
CA THR A 35 20.13 27.10 10.74
C THR A 35 19.02 26.20 11.30
N ASP A 36 17.92 26.17 10.59
CA ASP A 36 16.82 25.22 10.89
C ASP A 36 17.22 23.77 10.62
N PHE A 37 16.77 22.86 11.46
CA PHE A 37 16.83 21.43 11.18
C PHE A 37 15.41 20.82 11.11
N LYS A 38 15.31 19.60 10.57
CA LYS A 38 14.01 18.95 10.38
C LYS A 38 13.79 17.86 11.42
N ILE A 39 12.61 17.84 12.01
CA ILE A 39 12.07 16.70 12.73
C ILE A 39 11.10 16.01 11.79
N LEU A 40 11.46 14.82 11.32
CA LEU A 40 10.69 14.08 10.33
C LEU A 40 9.68 13.13 11.00
N SER A 41 8.60 12.85 10.28
CA SER A 41 7.66 11.80 10.63
C SER A 41 8.39 10.47 10.85
N ARG A 42 7.91 9.65 11.78
CA ARG A 42 8.47 8.31 12.04
C ARG A 42 8.12 7.30 10.97
N THR A 43 7.02 7.51 10.24
CA THR A 43 6.61 6.65 9.14
C THR A 43 6.38 7.48 7.90
N THR A 44 6.55 6.87 6.72
CA THR A 44 6.23 7.48 5.42
C THR A 44 5.62 6.42 4.52
N VAL A 45 4.39 6.64 4.04
CA VAL A 45 3.71 5.72 3.12
C VAL A 45 4.41 5.75 1.76
N THR A 46 4.84 4.59 1.28
CA THR A 46 5.49 4.45 -0.02
C THR A 46 4.59 3.77 -1.06
N ALA A 47 3.60 2.96 -0.61
CA ALA A 47 2.57 2.40 -1.48
C ALA A 47 1.28 2.11 -0.69
N PRO A 48 0.09 2.45 -1.22
CA PRO A 48 -0.13 3.18 -2.46
C PRO A 48 0.26 4.65 -2.29
N ASN A 49 0.95 5.23 -3.27
CA ASN A 49 1.32 6.65 -3.24
C ASN A 49 1.20 7.30 -4.63
N SER A 50 0.31 6.75 -5.46
CA SER A 50 -0.07 7.23 -6.78
C SER A 50 -1.53 6.90 -7.07
N ALA A 51 -2.10 7.51 -8.12
CA ALA A 51 -3.47 7.27 -8.55
C ALA A 51 -3.64 5.87 -9.18
N VAL A 52 -3.68 4.83 -8.35
CA VAL A 52 -3.92 3.44 -8.76
C VAL A 52 -5.39 3.07 -8.63
N THR A 53 -5.83 2.06 -9.39
CA THR A 53 -7.16 1.45 -9.24
C THR A 53 -7.02 0.02 -8.75
N TRP A 54 -7.60 -0.27 -7.58
CA TRP A 54 -7.65 -1.59 -6.97
C TRP A 54 -9.08 -2.12 -6.95
N GLY A 55 -9.25 -3.43 -6.99
CA GLY A 55 -10.56 -4.05 -6.75
C GLY A 55 -10.91 -3.96 -5.27
N ALA A 56 -12.11 -3.51 -4.96
CA ALA A 56 -12.64 -3.55 -3.61
C ALA A 56 -12.69 -5.00 -3.10
N GLY A 57 -12.33 -5.23 -1.85
CA GLY A 57 -12.21 -6.56 -1.25
C GLY A 57 -10.97 -7.36 -1.65
N SER A 58 -10.15 -6.91 -2.62
CA SER A 58 -8.99 -7.67 -3.08
C SER A 58 -7.78 -7.52 -2.14
N GLN A 59 -6.92 -8.55 -2.15
CA GLN A 59 -5.66 -8.51 -1.40
C GLN A 59 -4.69 -7.50 -1.99
N ARG A 60 -4.16 -6.59 -1.14
CA ARG A 60 -3.22 -5.54 -1.55
C ARG A 60 -2.09 -5.39 -0.53
N THR A 61 -0.97 -4.91 -1.02
CA THR A 61 0.18 -4.60 -0.17
C THR A 61 0.27 -3.10 0.04
N VAL A 62 0.26 -2.69 1.31
CA VAL A 62 0.64 -1.36 1.78
C VAL A 62 2.11 -1.43 2.18
N SER A 63 2.90 -0.42 1.79
CA SER A 63 4.33 -0.34 2.13
C SER A 63 4.68 1.04 2.69
N TRP A 64 5.65 1.07 3.57
CA TRP A 64 6.13 2.30 4.20
C TRP A 64 7.62 2.24 4.50
N SER A 65 8.24 3.39 4.66
CA SER A 65 9.53 3.55 5.34
C SER A 65 9.32 4.07 6.75
N HIS A 66 10.26 3.83 7.66
CA HIS A 66 10.18 4.24 9.05
C HIS A 66 11.56 4.35 9.71
N ASN A 67 11.62 4.97 10.89
CA ASN A 67 12.81 5.06 11.75
C ASN A 67 12.59 4.41 13.13
N LEU A 68 11.68 3.43 13.21
CA LEU A 68 11.29 2.74 14.45
C LEU A 68 12.25 1.59 14.83
N GLY A 69 13.15 1.20 13.91
CA GLY A 69 14.00 0.00 14.09
C GLY A 69 13.27 -1.31 13.76
N VAL A 70 14.00 -2.41 13.85
CA VAL A 70 13.44 -3.77 13.67
C VAL A 70 12.41 -4.05 14.76
N GLY A 71 11.27 -4.61 14.37
CA GLY A 71 10.15 -4.89 15.29
C GLY A 71 9.30 -3.68 15.64
N GLY A 72 9.60 -2.48 15.08
CA GLY A 72 8.77 -1.31 15.25
C GLY A 72 7.31 -1.57 14.83
N LEU A 73 6.36 -1.22 15.71
CA LEU A 73 4.94 -1.50 15.51
C LEU A 73 4.22 -0.30 14.91
N VAL A 74 3.41 -0.55 13.89
CA VAL A 74 2.57 0.45 13.25
C VAL A 74 1.11 0.00 13.18
N ASP A 75 0.24 1.00 13.13
CA ASP A 75 -1.17 0.86 12.82
C ASP A 75 -1.41 1.32 11.39
N ILE A 76 -2.32 0.64 10.68
CA ILE A 76 -2.68 0.94 9.30
C ILE A 76 -4.16 1.25 9.23
N ASP A 77 -4.49 2.44 8.76
CA ASP A 77 -5.86 2.92 8.61
C ASP A 77 -6.18 3.19 7.14
N PHE A 78 -7.42 3.03 6.78
CA PHE A 78 -8.01 3.33 5.48
C PHE A 78 -9.04 4.44 5.61
N SER A 79 -9.03 5.37 4.69
CA SER A 79 -10.08 6.37 4.53
C SER A 79 -10.79 6.18 3.18
N PRO A 80 -12.13 6.13 3.14
CA PRO A 80 -12.89 6.08 1.90
C PRO A 80 -13.21 7.47 1.31
N ASP A 81 -12.90 8.56 2.01
CA ASP A 81 -13.46 9.90 1.82
C ASP A 81 -12.40 11.01 1.96
N ALA A 82 -11.23 10.77 1.39
CA ALA A 82 -10.11 11.72 1.36
C ALA A 82 -9.64 12.17 2.77
N GLY A 83 -9.77 11.30 3.79
CA GLY A 83 -9.27 11.55 5.13
C GLY A 83 -10.33 12.10 6.11
N ALA A 84 -11.58 12.26 5.72
CA ALA A 84 -12.64 12.73 6.62
C ALA A 84 -12.99 11.68 7.70
N ALA A 85 -12.99 10.38 7.35
CA ALA A 85 -13.14 9.27 8.28
C ALA A 85 -12.03 8.23 8.09
N TRP A 86 -11.70 7.50 9.17
CA TRP A 86 -10.66 6.48 9.18
C TRP A 86 -11.16 5.17 9.77
N ILE A 87 -10.86 4.08 9.09
CA ILE A 87 -11.22 2.70 9.46
C ILE A 87 -9.92 1.92 9.66
N ARG A 88 -9.75 1.24 10.79
CA ARG A 88 -8.58 0.41 11.06
C ARG A 88 -8.56 -0.81 10.12
N LEU A 89 -7.50 -0.94 9.31
CA LEU A 89 -7.23 -2.14 8.51
C LEU A 89 -6.41 -3.17 9.28
N ALA A 90 -5.37 -2.71 9.98
CA ALA A 90 -4.53 -3.59 10.78
C ALA A 90 -3.93 -2.81 11.95
N SER A 91 -3.72 -3.48 13.09
CA SER A 91 -3.12 -2.91 14.28
C SER A 91 -1.86 -3.67 14.66
N SER A 92 -0.90 -2.95 15.24
CA SER A 92 0.35 -3.51 15.78
C SER A 92 1.12 -4.36 14.76
N VAL A 93 1.17 -3.91 13.49
CA VAL A 93 1.91 -4.58 12.43
C VAL A 93 3.40 -4.36 12.68
N SER A 94 4.15 -5.47 12.85
CA SER A 94 5.58 -5.42 13.08
C SER A 94 6.36 -5.26 11.79
N SER A 95 7.33 -4.35 11.78
CA SER A 95 8.27 -4.18 10.67
C SER A 95 9.42 -5.18 10.78
N SER A 96 9.61 -6.00 9.74
CA SER A 96 10.68 -7.00 9.69
C SER A 96 12.06 -6.42 9.37
N ALA A 97 12.12 -5.21 8.82
CA ALA A 97 13.35 -4.49 8.51
C ALA A 97 13.49 -3.23 9.40
N ALA A 98 14.72 -2.71 9.50
CA ALA A 98 15.03 -1.55 10.36
C ALA A 98 14.40 -0.24 9.89
N THR A 99 14.16 -0.10 8.57
CA THR A 99 13.75 1.17 7.95
C THR A 99 12.55 1.04 7.00
N THR A 100 12.06 -0.18 6.76
CA THR A 100 10.93 -0.44 5.87
C THR A 100 9.99 -1.49 6.45
N GLY A 101 8.72 -1.36 6.11
CA GLY A 101 7.68 -2.34 6.45
C GLY A 101 6.68 -2.52 5.33
N SER A 102 5.95 -3.62 5.39
CA SER A 102 4.84 -3.89 4.49
C SER A 102 3.75 -4.71 5.19
N TYR A 103 2.52 -4.50 4.75
CA TYR A 103 1.35 -5.27 5.17
C TYR A 103 0.57 -5.69 3.94
N THR A 104 0.21 -6.97 3.88
CA THR A 104 -0.66 -7.50 2.82
C THR A 104 -1.96 -7.99 3.43
N GLY A 105 -3.06 -7.41 2.99
CA GLY A 105 -4.40 -7.72 3.49
C GLY A 105 -5.50 -7.35 2.53
N ALA A 106 -6.71 -7.81 2.82
CA ALA A 106 -7.89 -7.46 2.04
C ALA A 106 -8.25 -5.98 2.24
N MET A 107 -8.43 -5.26 1.14
CA MET A 107 -8.99 -3.91 1.19
C MET A 107 -10.50 -3.98 1.51
N PRO A 108 -11.10 -2.91 2.05
CA PRO A 108 -12.53 -2.85 2.26
C PRO A 108 -13.33 -3.07 0.97
N ALA A 109 -14.54 -3.61 1.10
CA ALA A 109 -15.44 -3.80 -0.04
C ALA A 109 -16.10 -2.50 -0.54
N THR A 110 -15.80 -1.38 0.12
CA THR A 110 -16.32 -0.05 -0.22
C THR A 110 -15.74 0.44 -1.54
N VAL A 111 -16.60 0.78 -2.51
CA VAL A 111 -16.20 1.41 -3.77
C VAL A 111 -16.06 2.91 -3.55
N THR A 112 -14.90 3.46 -3.91
CA THR A 112 -14.61 4.90 -3.78
C THR A 112 -13.50 5.34 -4.73
N THR A 113 -13.52 6.61 -5.13
CA THR A 113 -12.42 7.26 -5.87
C THR A 113 -11.56 8.16 -4.96
N GLN A 114 -11.84 8.17 -3.65
CA GLN A 114 -11.24 9.06 -2.66
C GLN A 114 -10.50 8.29 -1.56
N ALA A 115 -10.00 7.09 -1.89
CA ALA A 115 -9.31 6.24 -0.92
C ALA A 115 -7.95 6.82 -0.52
N LEU A 116 -7.62 6.77 0.77
CA LEU A 116 -6.29 7.03 1.32
C LEU A 116 -5.87 5.94 2.30
N ILE A 117 -4.58 5.75 2.45
CA ILE A 117 -3.96 4.93 3.51
C ILE A 117 -3.18 5.84 4.44
N ARG A 118 -3.29 5.58 5.75
CA ARG A 118 -2.44 6.15 6.78
C ARG A 118 -1.67 5.03 7.46
N VAL A 119 -0.38 5.24 7.70
CA VAL A 119 0.46 4.37 8.51
C VAL A 119 1.04 5.21 9.65
N SER A 120 0.82 4.80 10.89
CA SER A 120 1.29 5.52 12.07
C SER A 120 1.94 4.58 13.10
N PRO A 121 2.93 5.04 13.86
CA PRO A 121 3.40 4.29 15.03
C PRO A 121 2.24 4.00 15.98
N VAL A 122 2.25 2.81 16.59
CA VAL A 122 1.24 2.45 17.59
C VAL A 122 1.26 3.47 18.74
N GLY A 123 0.08 3.99 19.08
CA GLY A 123 -0.12 4.95 20.17
C GLY A 123 0.05 6.42 19.78
N ASP A 124 0.58 6.74 18.58
CA ASP A 124 0.69 8.13 18.17
C ASP A 124 0.47 8.32 16.66
N VAL A 125 -0.75 8.67 16.31
CA VAL A 125 -1.18 8.93 14.93
C VAL A 125 -0.54 10.19 14.34
N THR A 126 -0.07 11.14 15.17
CA THR A 126 0.52 12.40 14.71
C THR A 126 1.92 12.21 14.14
N LEU A 127 2.58 11.10 14.45
CA LEU A 127 3.88 10.69 13.90
C LEU A 127 3.73 9.78 12.67
N GLY A 128 2.51 9.63 12.18
CA GLY A 128 2.17 8.88 10.99
C GLY A 128 2.26 9.71 9.72
N ASP A 129 2.05 9.02 8.60
CA ASP A 129 1.96 9.62 7.26
C ASP A 129 0.75 9.06 6.51
N VAL A 130 0.23 9.86 5.60
CA VAL A 130 -0.90 9.54 4.73
C VAL A 130 -0.42 9.48 3.29
N SER A 131 -0.93 8.55 2.49
CA SER A 131 -0.62 8.51 1.06
C SER A 131 -0.89 9.86 0.40
N ASN A 132 0.07 10.37 -0.40
CA ASN A 132 0.05 11.73 -0.95
C ASN A 132 -1.05 11.94 -2.01
N VAL A 133 -1.56 10.84 -2.59
CA VAL A 133 -2.53 10.87 -3.68
C VAL A 133 -3.66 9.90 -3.36
N VAL A 134 -4.89 10.34 -3.57
CA VAL A 134 -6.06 9.46 -3.50
C VAL A 134 -5.98 8.36 -4.56
N PHE A 135 -6.42 7.17 -4.21
CA PHE A 135 -6.55 6.05 -5.15
C PHE A 135 -8.00 5.56 -5.23
N THR A 136 -8.28 4.70 -6.19
CA THR A 136 -9.62 4.18 -6.43
C THR A 136 -9.75 2.74 -5.94
N LEU A 137 -10.79 2.45 -5.15
CA LEU A 137 -11.33 1.11 -4.97
C LEU A 137 -12.55 0.96 -5.88
N ALA A 138 -12.41 0.20 -6.98
CA ALA A 138 -13.49 -0.08 -7.92
C ALA A 138 -14.13 -1.44 -7.64
N ALA A 139 -15.34 -1.66 -8.15
CA ALA A 139 -15.95 -2.98 -8.12
C ALA A 139 -15.00 -4.03 -8.74
N PRO A 140 -14.88 -5.23 -8.16
CA PRO A 140 -14.08 -6.31 -8.72
C PRO A 140 -14.50 -6.61 -10.16
N LYS A 141 -13.52 -6.70 -11.07
CA LYS A 141 -13.79 -6.92 -12.49
C LYS A 141 -12.73 -7.81 -13.12
N VAL A 142 -13.18 -8.77 -13.93
CA VAL A 142 -12.37 -9.53 -14.88
C VAL A 142 -12.92 -9.25 -16.27
N THR A 143 -12.05 -9.08 -17.26
CA THR A 143 -12.43 -8.86 -18.65
C THR A 143 -11.59 -9.73 -19.54
N VAL A 144 -12.24 -10.67 -20.27
CA VAL A 144 -11.58 -11.46 -21.31
C VAL A 144 -11.29 -10.55 -22.51
N SER A 145 -10.06 -10.58 -23.00
CA SER A 145 -9.63 -9.82 -24.18
C SER A 145 -9.29 -10.71 -25.38
N ALA A 146 -9.02 -12.01 -25.16
CA ALA A 146 -8.88 -13.01 -26.22
C ALA A 146 -9.21 -14.41 -25.72
N PRO A 147 -9.99 -15.21 -26.48
CA PRO A 147 -10.70 -14.83 -27.71
C PRO A 147 -11.84 -13.86 -27.40
N ASN A 148 -12.02 -12.84 -28.21
CA ASN A 148 -13.13 -11.88 -28.08
C ASN A 148 -13.71 -11.45 -29.45
N THR A 149 -13.41 -12.24 -30.47
CA THR A 149 -13.90 -12.11 -31.84
C THR A 149 -14.23 -13.50 -32.37
N ASN A 150 -14.92 -13.58 -33.50
CA ASN A 150 -15.20 -14.85 -34.17
C ASN A 150 -13.90 -15.41 -34.78
N VAL A 151 -13.24 -16.32 -34.05
CA VAL A 151 -11.99 -17.00 -34.46
C VAL A 151 -12.23 -18.51 -34.58
N ALA A 152 -11.54 -19.14 -35.51
CA ALA A 152 -11.50 -20.60 -35.63
C ALA A 152 -10.13 -21.12 -35.13
N TRP A 153 -10.16 -22.02 -34.15
CA TRP A 153 -8.97 -22.69 -33.62
C TRP A 153 -8.95 -24.15 -34.00
N GLY A 154 -7.86 -24.62 -34.59
CA GLY A 154 -7.68 -26.02 -34.93
C GLY A 154 -7.42 -26.88 -33.70
N ILE A 155 -8.03 -28.07 -33.62
CA ILE A 155 -7.73 -29.06 -32.58
C ILE A 155 -6.23 -29.37 -32.61
N GLY A 156 -5.60 -29.47 -31.44
CA GLY A 156 -4.16 -29.69 -31.27
C GLY A 156 -3.28 -28.47 -31.43
N THR A 157 -3.85 -27.28 -31.72
CA THR A 157 -3.07 -26.05 -31.82
C THR A 157 -3.01 -25.31 -30.47
N ALA A 158 -1.83 -24.77 -30.10
CA ALA A 158 -1.68 -23.96 -28.91
C ALA A 158 -2.26 -22.56 -29.13
N GLN A 159 -3.18 -22.14 -28.27
CA GLN A 159 -3.82 -20.83 -28.34
C GLN A 159 -3.66 -20.07 -27.02
N SER A 160 -3.74 -18.74 -27.07
CA SER A 160 -3.60 -17.90 -25.88
C SER A 160 -4.94 -17.32 -25.46
N ILE A 161 -5.32 -17.55 -24.20
CA ILE A 161 -6.44 -16.87 -23.55
C ILE A 161 -5.88 -15.65 -22.81
N LYS A 162 -6.43 -14.47 -23.04
CA LYS A 162 -6.00 -13.21 -22.46
C LYS A 162 -7.13 -12.57 -21.69
N TRP A 163 -6.80 -11.97 -20.55
CA TRP A 163 -7.72 -11.21 -19.73
C TRP A 163 -7.01 -10.09 -18.98
N SER A 164 -7.77 -9.13 -18.49
CA SER A 164 -7.34 -8.11 -17.53
C SER A 164 -8.24 -8.13 -16.31
N HIS A 165 -7.78 -7.61 -15.19
CA HIS A 165 -8.56 -7.50 -13.96
C HIS A 165 -7.96 -6.46 -13.01
N ASN A 166 -8.75 -6.08 -11.99
CA ASN A 166 -8.34 -5.19 -10.89
C ASN A 166 -8.23 -5.90 -9.53
N LEU A 167 -8.19 -7.25 -9.51
CA LEU A 167 -8.23 -8.07 -8.29
C LEU A 167 -6.91 -8.11 -7.51
N GLY A 168 -5.79 -7.71 -8.14
CA GLY A 168 -4.45 -7.81 -7.56
C GLY A 168 -3.70 -9.07 -7.97
N THR A 169 -2.41 -9.11 -7.63
CA THR A 169 -1.49 -10.16 -8.09
C THR A 169 -1.57 -11.45 -7.26
N LEU A 170 -2.22 -11.39 -6.10
CA LEU A 170 -2.38 -12.52 -5.18
C LEU A 170 -3.64 -13.33 -5.43
N GLU A 171 -4.59 -12.77 -6.19
CA GLU A 171 -5.84 -13.42 -6.52
C GLU A 171 -5.67 -14.43 -7.65
N SER A 172 -6.56 -15.43 -7.69
CA SER A 172 -6.60 -16.45 -8.72
C SER A 172 -7.85 -16.30 -9.57
N VAL A 173 -7.72 -16.64 -10.84
CA VAL A 173 -8.86 -16.73 -11.76
C VAL A 173 -9.06 -18.19 -12.20
N ARG A 174 -10.30 -18.58 -12.41
CA ARG A 174 -10.67 -19.85 -13.02
C ARG A 174 -10.99 -19.62 -14.49
N ILE A 175 -10.52 -20.52 -15.36
CA ILE A 175 -10.76 -20.47 -16.79
C ILE A 175 -11.59 -21.71 -17.14
N GLU A 176 -12.76 -21.49 -17.72
CA GLU A 176 -13.72 -22.52 -18.07
C GLU A 176 -14.16 -22.39 -19.52
N LEU A 177 -14.50 -23.52 -20.14
CA LEU A 177 -14.98 -23.60 -21.49
C LEU A 177 -16.44 -24.10 -21.51
N ALA A 178 -17.29 -23.38 -22.25
CA ALA A 178 -18.62 -23.82 -22.66
C ALA A 178 -18.57 -24.21 -24.16
N ARG A 179 -18.80 -25.45 -24.49
CA ARG A 179 -18.81 -25.90 -25.91
C ARG A 179 -20.14 -25.61 -26.60
N ASP A 180 -21.18 -25.41 -25.81
CA ASP A 180 -22.52 -25.04 -26.25
C ASP A 180 -22.80 -23.54 -26.18
N GLY A 181 -21.80 -22.74 -25.73
CA GLY A 181 -21.90 -21.31 -25.56
C GLY A 181 -22.66 -20.87 -24.29
N ILE A 182 -23.17 -21.81 -23.49
CA ILE A 182 -24.04 -21.53 -22.32
C ILE A 182 -23.51 -22.17 -21.04
N ASN A 183 -23.16 -23.46 -21.09
CA ASN A 183 -22.82 -24.23 -19.91
C ASN A 183 -21.30 -24.38 -19.75
N TYR A 184 -20.74 -23.71 -18.74
CA TYR A 184 -19.29 -23.74 -18.42
C TYR A 184 -18.98 -24.95 -17.55
N THR A 185 -18.89 -26.14 -18.18
CA THR A 185 -18.70 -27.44 -17.49
C THR A 185 -17.25 -27.94 -17.53
N GLU A 186 -16.43 -27.41 -18.42
CA GLU A 186 -15.04 -27.83 -18.62
C GLU A 186 -14.08 -26.84 -18.01
N ALA A 187 -13.46 -27.19 -16.88
CA ALA A 187 -12.43 -26.34 -16.25
C ALA A 187 -11.09 -26.54 -16.98
N LEU A 188 -10.63 -25.49 -17.69
CA LEU A 188 -9.35 -25.49 -18.37
C LEU A 188 -8.20 -25.23 -17.39
N ALA A 189 -8.38 -24.29 -16.48
CA ALA A 189 -7.37 -23.96 -15.47
C ALA A 189 -7.93 -23.17 -14.29
N THR A 190 -7.29 -23.36 -13.11
CA THR A 190 -7.33 -22.41 -12.01
C THR A 190 -5.93 -21.86 -11.86
N THR A 191 -5.72 -20.54 -12.07
CA THR A 191 -4.40 -19.95 -12.03
C THR A 191 -4.30 -18.99 -10.84
N ARG A 192 -3.17 -19.09 -10.12
CA ARG A 192 -2.70 -18.00 -9.30
C ARG A 192 -1.83 -17.10 -10.17
N ARG A 193 -2.01 -15.79 -10.03
CA ARG A 193 -1.23 -14.71 -10.66
C ARG A 193 -1.57 -14.41 -12.12
N THR A 194 -1.56 -13.22 -12.35
CA THR A 194 -2.21 -12.42 -13.35
C THR A 194 -1.26 -11.66 -14.22
N THR A 195 -0.07 -12.16 -14.44
CA THR A 195 0.79 -11.75 -15.53
C THR A 195 0.53 -12.68 -16.71
N GLY A 196 -0.36 -12.34 -17.49
CA GLY A 196 -1.18 -12.82 -18.55
C GLY A 196 -0.63 -13.61 -19.70
N TRP A 197 0.32 -14.51 -19.61
CA TRP A 197 0.66 -15.36 -20.76
C TRP A 197 0.87 -16.80 -20.31
N ARG A 198 -0.05 -17.71 -20.68
CA ARG A 198 0.22 -19.14 -20.66
C ARG A 198 -0.05 -19.73 -22.05
N ARG A 199 0.97 -20.36 -22.62
CA ARG A 199 0.84 -21.30 -23.74
C ARG A 199 0.49 -22.67 -23.17
N TRP A 200 -0.54 -23.27 -23.67
CA TRP A 200 -0.88 -24.67 -23.38
C TRP A 200 -0.45 -25.53 -24.55
N CYS A 201 0.41 -26.51 -24.32
CA CYS A 201 0.57 -27.64 -25.19
C CYS A 201 -0.22 -28.80 -24.58
N TRP A 202 -1.11 -29.37 -25.33
CA TRP A 202 -1.69 -30.68 -25.06
C TRP A 202 -0.72 -31.75 -25.54
N VAL A 203 -0.41 -32.74 -24.69
CA VAL A 203 0.22 -34.01 -25.07
C VAL A 203 -0.88 -34.98 -25.41
#